data_0d994121f6f25e1bc51277a08038cd80
#
_entry.id   0d994121f6f25e1bc51277a08038cd80
#
_cell.length_a   1.000
_cell.length_b   1.000
_cell.length_c   1.000
_cell.angle_alpha   90.00
_cell.angle_beta   90.00
_cell.angle_gamma   90.00
#
_symmetry.space_group_name_H-M   'P 1'
#
loop_
_entity.id
_entity.type
_entity.pdbx_description
1 polymer ?
#
loop_
_entity_poly.entity_id
_entity_poly.type
_entity_poly.pdbx_seq_one_letter_code
_entity_poly.pdbx_strand_id
1 'polypeptide(L)' 'MNIAINGFGRIGRLAFRNILKRANMNVVAINDLYPVDYLVYMLKYDSSHGRLDLEVSYDKEHLYVGGHKIRISSEKD' A
#
# COMPACT_ATOMS: atom_id res chain seq x y z
N MET A 1 -0.15 -12.88 10.12
CA MET A 1 0.86 -11.87 10.57
C MET A 1 0.46 -10.51 10.02
N ASN A 2 0.37 -9.53 10.89
CA ASN A 2 0.02 -8.17 10.50
C ASN A 2 1.27 -7.32 10.37
N ILE A 3 1.38 -6.60 9.26
CA ILE A 3 2.59 -5.86 8.91
C ILE A 3 2.24 -4.39 8.66
N ALA A 4 3.05 -3.49 9.21
CA ALA A 4 2.96 -2.06 8.91
C ALA A 4 4.17 -1.67 8.06
N ILE A 5 3.93 -0.83 7.06
CA ILE A 5 4.99 -0.34 6.18
C ILE A 5 5.23 1.13 6.50
N ASN A 6 6.48 1.48 6.83
CA ASN A 6 6.86 2.84 7.09
C ASN A 6 7.62 3.38 5.88
N GLY A 7 6.95 4.22 5.11
CA GLY A 7 7.48 4.73 3.85
C GLY A 7 7.06 3.88 2.66
N PHE A 8 6.35 4.50 1.72
CA PHE A 8 5.82 3.78 0.56
C PHE A 8 6.57 4.17 -0.72
N GLY A 9 7.91 4.25 -0.61
CA GLY A 9 8.77 4.47 -1.76
C GLY A 9 8.94 3.19 -2.57
N ARG A 10 9.96 3.13 -3.42
CA ARG A 10 10.17 1.99 -4.31
C ARG A 10 10.24 0.67 -3.55
N ILE A 11 11.03 0.62 -2.48
CA ILE A 11 11.20 -0.62 -1.70
C ILE A 11 9.92 -0.97 -0.96
N GLY A 12 9.25 0.03 -0.38
CA GLY A 12 7.98 -0.19 0.32
C GLY A 12 6.89 -0.73 -0.60
N ARG A 13 6.81 -0.20 -1.83
CA ARG A 13 5.83 -0.69 -2.82
C ARG A 13 6.14 -2.12 -3.25
N LEU A 14 7.41 -2.46 -3.42
CA LEU A 14 7.80 -3.82 -3.76
C LEU A 14 7.45 -4.79 -2.64
N ALA A 15 7.74 -4.42 -1.40
CA ALA A 15 7.39 -5.23 -0.24
C ALA A 15 5.87 -5.42 -0.15
N PHE A 16 5.10 -4.36 -0.37
CA PHE A 16 3.65 -4.42 -0.34
C PHE A 16 3.12 -5.43 -1.37
N ARG A 17 3.59 -5.36 -2.61
CA ARG A 17 3.17 -6.29 -3.65
C ARG A 17 3.51 -7.74 -3.32
N ASN A 18 4.67 -7.96 -2.73
CA ASN A 18 5.08 -9.30 -2.32
C ASN A 18 4.21 -9.85 -1.18
N ILE A 19 3.88 -9.00 -0.21
CA ILE A 19 3.04 -9.40 0.92
C ILE A 19 1.63 -9.75 0.46
N LEU A 20 1.07 -9.01 -0.50
CA LEU A 20 -0.27 -9.29 -1.02
C LEU A 20 -0.39 -10.70 -1.60
N LYS A 21 0.70 -11.29 -2.04
CA LYS A 21 0.70 -12.63 -2.61
C LYS A 21 0.76 -13.74 -1.56
N ARG A 22 0.93 -13.38 -0.28
CA ARG A 22 1.09 -14.37 0.78
C ARG A 22 -0.17 -14.47 1.62
N ALA A 23 -0.66 -15.69 1.80
CA ALA A 23 -1.90 -15.94 2.52
C ALA A 23 -1.81 -15.68 4.02
N ASN A 24 -0.61 -15.76 4.58
CA ASN A 24 -0.41 -15.64 6.03
C ASN A 24 0.08 -14.25 6.47
N MET A 25 0.11 -13.30 5.55
CA MET A 25 0.60 -11.95 5.83
C MET A 25 -0.42 -10.91 5.38
N ASN A 26 -0.62 -9.89 6.19
CA ASN A 26 -1.52 -8.78 5.86
C ASN A 26 -0.85 -7.46 6.13
N VAL A 27 -0.92 -6.54 5.17
CA VAL A 27 -0.53 -5.17 5.42
C VAL A 27 -1.72 -4.47 6.06
N VAL A 28 -1.54 -3.97 7.27
CA VAL A 28 -2.61 -3.32 8.01
C VAL A 28 -2.47 -1.81 8.09
N ALA A 29 -1.26 -1.30 7.84
CA ALA A 29 -1.01 0.15 7.90
C ALA A 29 0.16 0.53 7.00
N ILE A 30 0.08 1.73 6.43
CA ILE A 30 1.17 2.35 5.70
C ILE A 30 1.31 3.77 6.23
N ASN A 31 2.52 4.16 6.60
CA ASN A 31 2.82 5.52 7.03
C ASN A 31 3.69 6.18 5.96
N ASP A 32 3.20 7.29 5.40
CA ASP A 32 3.94 8.07 4.41
C ASP A 32 3.48 9.52 4.47
N LEU A 33 4.35 10.44 4.08
CA LEU A 33 4.04 11.87 4.12
C LEU A 33 3.17 12.33 2.96
N TYR A 34 3.04 11.51 1.91
CA TYR A 34 2.20 11.83 0.77
C TYR A 34 0.74 11.48 1.03
N PRO A 35 -0.20 12.19 0.42
CA PRO A 35 -1.62 11.89 0.59
C PRO A 35 -1.99 10.54 -0.06
N VAL A 36 -3.11 9.99 0.37
CA VAL A 36 -3.57 8.66 -0.08
C VAL A 36 -3.73 8.59 -1.59
N ASP A 37 -4.28 9.62 -2.21
CA ASP A 37 -4.49 9.64 -3.65
C ASP A 37 -3.18 9.51 -4.43
N TYR A 38 -2.11 10.12 -3.91
CA TYR A 38 -0.80 10.01 -4.53
C TYR A 38 -0.21 8.60 -4.36
N LEU A 39 -0.43 7.99 -3.19
CA LEU A 39 0.01 6.62 -2.95
C LEU A 39 -0.70 5.64 -3.89
N VAL A 40 -1.99 5.86 -4.12
CA VAL A 40 -2.76 5.05 -5.07
C VAL A 40 -2.21 5.22 -6.49
N TYR A 41 -1.91 6.45 -6.87
CA TYR A 41 -1.34 6.73 -8.17
C TYR A 41 -0.02 5.97 -8.37
N MET A 42 0.87 6.06 -7.40
CA MET A 42 2.16 5.36 -7.49
C MET A 42 1.97 3.84 -7.57
N LEU A 43 1.05 3.31 -6.81
CA LEU A 43 0.80 1.86 -6.80
C LEU A 43 0.29 1.37 -8.15
N LYS A 44 -0.63 2.11 -8.76
CA LYS A 44 -1.22 1.73 -10.03
C LYS A 44 -0.25 1.84 -11.20
N TYR A 45 0.62 2.84 -11.17
CA TYR A 45 1.45 3.18 -12.32
C TYR A 45 2.93 2.84 -12.13
N ASP A 46 3.23 1.96 -11.19
CA ASP A 46 4.59 1.49 -10.98
C ASP A 46 4.91 0.41 -12.01
N SER A 47 5.40 0.85 -13.18
CA SER A 47 5.64 -0.04 -14.31
C SER A 47 6.84 -0.96 -14.13
N SER A 48 7.72 -0.68 -13.18
CA SER A 48 8.91 -1.51 -12.99
C SER A 48 8.59 -2.87 -12.38
N HIS A 49 7.41 -3.01 -11.79
CA HIS A 49 6.98 -4.25 -11.14
C HIS A 49 5.75 -4.86 -11.80
N GLY A 50 5.40 -4.36 -12.97
CA GLY A 50 4.23 -4.82 -13.68
C GLY A 50 2.94 -4.21 -13.14
N ARG A 51 1.84 -4.57 -13.77
CA ARG A 51 0.53 -4.05 -13.43
C ARG A 51 -0.04 -4.77 -12.21
N LEU A 52 -0.65 -4.00 -11.32
CA LEU A 52 -1.35 -4.58 -10.19
C LEU A 52 -2.74 -5.04 -10.65
N ASP A 53 -3.02 -6.34 -10.55
CA ASP A 53 -4.27 -6.93 -11.02
C ASP A 53 -5.36 -6.98 -9.95
N LEU A 54 -5.29 -6.11 -8.95
CA LEU A 54 -6.28 -6.01 -7.89
C LEU A 54 -7.01 -4.70 -7.99
N GLU A 55 -8.28 -4.73 -7.60
CA GLU A 55 -9.05 -3.50 -7.51
C GLU A 55 -8.54 -2.63 -6.39
N VAL A 56 -8.34 -1.35 -6.67
CA VAL A 56 -7.80 -0.38 -5.71
C VAL A 56 -8.79 0.77 -5.56
N SER A 57 -9.16 1.04 -4.33
CA SER A 57 -9.97 2.22 -3.99
C SER A 57 -9.43 2.83 -2.71
N TYR A 58 -9.90 4.02 -2.35
CA TYR A 58 -9.38 4.70 -1.18
C TYR A 58 -10.38 5.71 -0.63
N ASP A 59 -10.21 6.06 0.65
CA ASP A 59 -10.88 7.19 1.26
C ASP A 59 -9.80 8.06 1.95
N LYS A 60 -10.20 8.96 2.84
CA LYS A 60 -9.26 9.91 3.46
C LYS A 60 -8.15 9.25 4.28
N GLU A 61 -8.43 8.12 4.88
CA GLU A 61 -7.52 7.48 5.82
C GLU A 61 -7.21 6.04 5.50
N HIS A 62 -7.83 5.49 4.47
CA HIS A 62 -7.68 4.06 4.17
C HIS A 62 -7.44 3.82 2.69
N LEU A 63 -6.70 2.77 2.44
CA LEU A 63 -6.47 2.21 1.12
C LEU A 63 -7.10 0.83 1.09
N TYR A 64 -7.85 0.53 0.05
CA TYR A 64 -8.49 -0.78 -0.13
C TYR A 64 -7.92 -1.45 -1.37
N VAL A 65 -7.28 -2.59 -1.18
CA VAL A 65 -6.63 -3.32 -2.28
C VAL A 65 -7.06 -4.77 -2.20
N GLY A 66 -7.82 -5.23 -3.19
CA GLY A 66 -8.23 -6.61 -3.28
C GLY A 66 -8.94 -7.14 -2.03
N GLY A 67 -9.76 -6.32 -1.38
CA GLY A 67 -10.45 -6.69 -0.16
C GLY A 67 -9.69 -6.42 1.13
N HIS A 68 -8.43 -6.02 1.05
CA HIS A 68 -7.65 -5.65 2.24
C HIS A 68 -7.87 -4.18 2.58
N LYS A 69 -8.17 -3.92 3.85
CA LYS A 69 -8.33 -2.55 4.35
C LYS A 69 -7.03 -2.15 5.05
N ILE A 70 -6.41 -1.07 4.58
CA ILE A 70 -5.10 -0.64 5.04
C ILE A 70 -5.21 0.80 5.53
N ARG A 71 -4.81 1.03 6.77
CA ARG A 71 -4.83 2.38 7.33
C ARG A 71 -3.64 3.18 6.81
N ILE A 72 -3.89 4.41 6.39
CA ILE A 72 -2.85 5.33 5.94
C ILE A 72 -2.65 6.40 6.99
N SER A 73 -1.40 6.66 7.35
CA SER A 73 -1.04 7.74 8.26
C SER A 73 0.08 8.58 7.67
N SER A 74 0.25 9.79 8.19
CA SER A 74 1.25 10.76 7.71
C SER A 74 2.03 11.34 8.88
N GLU A 75 2.45 10.51 9.80
CA GLU A 75 3.14 10.94 10.99
C GLU A 75 4.65 11.02 10.76
N LYS A 76 5.23 12.11 11.20
CA LYS A 76 6.68 12.25 11.27
C LYS A 76 7.18 11.73 12.60
N ASP A 77 8.26 11.02 12.57
CA ASP A 77 8.99 10.67 13.79
C ASP A 77 9.94 11.78 14.17
#